data_9056a916be94b46be8f94c1e597a280a
#
_entry.id   9056a916be94b46be8f94c1e597a280a
#
_cell.length_a   1.000
_cell.length_b   1.000
_cell.length_c   1.000
_cell.angle_alpha   90.00
_cell.angle_beta   90.00
_cell.angle_gamma   90.00
#
_symmetry.space_group_name_H-M   'P 1'
#
loop_
_entity.id
_entity.type
_entity.pdbx_description
1 polymer ?
#
loop_
_entity_poly.entity_id
_entity_poly.type
_entity_poly.pdbx_seq_one_letter_code
_entity_poly.pdbx_strand_id
1 'polypeptide(L)'
;HILDAPYKALELGYPKDVECSVANIYEKMWSANYYPEGPPAASLITLHFDKTSKTDSNVELIWMDGGIVPPRPEIIPAEDYLGEEGNTNGVLIIGDKGVISCGVYGLNPKLYRKGEKTLHFDTDSIQKEGLDHIHHEEWINACKGGYGSEEYKKLTSPIEYSGPFTETVLMGNLALRSYMLKKGKEFIGRKKLLWDGENTRITNFEPANQFVGRTRRKGWEL
;
A
#
# COMPACT_ATOMS: atom_id res chain seq x y z
N HIS A 1 -6.80 -0.84 4.06
CA HIS A 1 -8.16 -0.45 3.61
C HIS A 1 -8.15 0.10 2.18
N ILE A 2 -7.13 0.88 1.80
CA ILE A 2 -7.02 1.49 0.46
C ILE A 2 -6.21 0.58 -0.46
N LEU A 3 -5.08 0.06 0.01
CA LEU A 3 -4.14 -0.71 -0.80
C LEU A 3 -4.63 -2.11 -1.15
N ASP A 4 -5.50 -2.71 -0.34
CA ASP A 4 -5.97 -4.09 -0.54
C ASP A 4 -6.65 -4.27 -1.90
N ALA A 5 -7.55 -3.35 -2.28
CA ALA A 5 -8.29 -3.43 -3.54
C ALA A 5 -7.38 -3.49 -4.78
N PRO A 6 -6.44 -2.54 -5.01
CA PRO A 6 -5.53 -2.63 -6.14
C PRO A 6 -4.53 -3.78 -6.01
N TYR A 7 -4.07 -4.12 -4.81
CA TYR A 7 -3.16 -5.23 -4.59
C TYR A 7 -3.78 -6.56 -5.04
N LYS A 8 -5.03 -6.82 -4.64
CA LYS A 8 -5.78 -8.02 -5.02
C LYS A 8 -6.18 -8.01 -6.50
N ALA A 9 -6.70 -6.88 -7.00
CA ALA A 9 -7.18 -6.77 -8.37
C ALA A 9 -6.06 -6.94 -9.41
N LEU A 10 -4.86 -6.46 -9.12
CA LEU A 10 -3.70 -6.57 -10.00
C LEU A 10 -2.84 -7.81 -9.70
N GLU A 11 -3.22 -8.62 -8.72
CA GLU A 11 -2.47 -9.81 -8.28
C GLU A 11 -1.00 -9.48 -7.95
N LEU A 12 -0.77 -8.33 -7.29
CA LEU A 12 0.56 -7.90 -6.89
C LEU A 12 1.13 -8.91 -5.89
N GLY A 13 2.41 -9.19 -6.03
CA GLY A 13 3.16 -10.04 -5.12
C GLY A 13 4.10 -9.21 -4.24
N TYR A 14 5.32 -9.70 -4.05
CA TYR A 14 6.34 -8.96 -3.32
C TYR A 14 6.84 -7.76 -4.14
N PRO A 15 7.02 -6.59 -3.53
CA PRO A 15 7.67 -5.47 -4.19
C PRO A 15 9.16 -5.76 -4.38
N LYS A 16 9.76 -5.20 -5.43
CA LYS A 16 11.20 -5.31 -5.71
C LYS A 16 12.02 -4.28 -4.95
N ASP A 17 11.44 -3.14 -4.75
CA ASP A 17 12.08 -2.00 -4.11
C ASP A 17 11.05 -1.04 -3.52
N VAL A 18 11.55 -0.15 -2.67
CA VAL A 18 10.79 0.96 -2.12
C VAL A 18 11.66 2.20 -1.99
N GLU A 19 11.07 3.35 -2.24
CA GLU A 19 11.67 4.65 -1.95
C GLU A 19 10.60 5.62 -1.43
N CYS A 20 11.05 6.70 -0.78
CA CYS A 20 10.11 7.71 -0.29
C CYS A 20 10.67 9.12 -0.36
N SER A 21 9.75 10.08 -0.34
CA SER A 21 9.99 11.48 -0.03
C SER A 21 9.06 11.91 1.09
N VAL A 22 9.54 12.80 1.96
CA VAL A 22 8.78 13.22 3.15
C VAL A 22 8.74 14.73 3.27
N ALA A 23 7.65 15.25 3.83
CA ALA A 23 7.55 16.63 4.27
C ALA A 23 8.13 16.79 5.68
N ASN A 24 8.95 17.83 5.87
CA ASN A 24 9.47 18.18 7.19
C ASN A 24 8.73 19.38 7.77
N ILE A 25 8.53 19.37 9.08
CA ILE A 25 8.08 20.52 9.85
C ILE A 25 9.34 21.29 10.30
N TYR A 26 9.29 22.60 10.22
CA TYR A 26 10.38 23.49 10.61
C TYR A 26 9.99 24.28 11.85
N GLU A 27 10.75 24.14 12.95
CA GLU A 27 10.58 24.96 14.14
C GLU A 27 11.15 26.36 13.97
N LYS A 28 12.25 26.46 13.23
CA LYS A 28 12.96 27.70 12.93
C LYS A 28 13.26 27.76 11.44
N MET A 29 13.44 28.96 10.92
CA MET A 29 13.87 29.16 9.52
C MET A 29 15.10 28.29 9.21
N TRP A 30 15.01 27.47 8.17
CA TRP A 30 16.04 26.53 7.68
C TRP A 30 16.43 25.39 8.64
N SER A 31 15.73 25.22 9.76
CA SER A 31 15.96 24.14 10.71
C SER A 31 14.78 23.19 10.73
N ALA A 32 14.87 22.11 9.96
CA ALA A 32 13.87 21.04 9.99
C ALA A 32 13.95 20.30 11.31
N ASN A 33 12.80 19.97 11.87
CA ASN A 33 12.69 19.08 13.02
C ASN A 33 13.18 17.68 12.64
N TYR A 34 13.74 16.98 13.62
CA TYR A 34 14.25 15.63 13.43
C TYR A 34 13.59 14.68 14.42
N TYR A 35 12.63 13.91 13.91
CA TYR A 35 11.87 12.91 14.67
C TYR A 35 11.99 11.53 14.01
N PRO A 36 13.12 10.83 14.17
CA PRO A 36 13.36 9.56 13.47
C PRO A 36 12.42 8.42 13.90
N GLU A 37 11.80 8.56 15.06
CA GLU A 37 10.84 7.59 15.61
C GLU A 37 9.38 7.91 15.27
N GLY A 38 9.09 9.11 14.81
CA GLY A 38 7.75 9.58 14.47
C GLY A 38 7.48 9.55 12.96
N PRO A 39 6.21 9.49 12.54
CA PRO A 39 5.86 9.65 11.14
C PRO A 39 6.11 11.10 10.69
N PRO A 40 6.45 11.31 9.41
CA PRO A 40 6.52 12.66 8.83
C PRO A 40 5.13 13.29 8.75
N ALA A 41 5.07 14.60 8.50
CA ALA A 41 3.80 15.31 8.31
C ALA A 41 3.04 14.84 7.06
N ALA A 42 3.78 14.47 6.03
CA ALA A 42 3.26 13.88 4.79
C ALA A 42 4.35 13.03 4.15
N SER A 43 3.93 12.01 3.39
CA SER A 43 4.86 11.18 2.64
C SER A 43 4.34 10.80 1.26
N LEU A 44 5.30 10.55 0.37
CA LEU A 44 5.11 9.90 -0.91
C LEU A 44 6.02 8.69 -0.91
N ILE A 45 5.43 7.50 -1.01
CA ILE A 45 6.15 6.22 -1.00
C ILE A 45 5.90 5.53 -2.32
N THR A 46 6.97 5.13 -3.00
CA THR A 46 6.90 4.43 -4.28
C THR A 46 7.42 3.01 -4.12
N LEU A 47 6.62 2.04 -4.57
CA LEU A 47 6.98 0.63 -4.66
C LEU A 47 6.90 0.17 -6.12
N HIS A 48 7.82 -0.70 -6.53
CA HIS A 48 7.81 -1.28 -7.86
C HIS A 48 7.57 -2.78 -7.77
N PHE A 49 6.70 -3.27 -8.65
CA PHE A 49 6.36 -4.68 -8.81
C PHE A 49 6.65 -5.14 -10.23
N ASP A 50 6.96 -6.41 -10.39
CA ASP A 50 6.99 -7.03 -11.71
C ASP A 50 5.58 -7.11 -12.30
N LYS A 51 5.50 -7.21 -13.62
CA LYS A 51 4.23 -7.48 -14.30
C LYS A 51 3.60 -8.77 -13.78
N THR A 52 2.28 -8.78 -13.73
CA THR A 52 1.48 -9.92 -13.27
C THR A 52 0.65 -10.51 -14.41
N SER A 53 -0.21 -11.46 -14.11
CA SER A 53 -1.21 -11.97 -15.06
C SER A 53 -2.26 -10.92 -15.46
N LYS A 54 -2.38 -9.85 -14.67
CA LYS A 54 -3.36 -8.76 -14.84
C LYS A 54 -2.78 -7.49 -15.46
N THR A 55 -1.46 -7.44 -15.66
CA THR A 55 -0.77 -6.25 -16.16
C THR A 55 0.14 -6.58 -17.33
N ASP A 56 0.19 -5.70 -18.35
CA ASP A 56 1.05 -5.86 -19.53
C ASP A 56 2.49 -5.38 -19.25
N SER A 57 2.72 -4.62 -18.19
CA SER A 57 3.99 -4.06 -17.77
C SER A 57 4.18 -4.15 -16.25
N ASN A 58 5.37 -3.79 -15.80
CA ASN A 58 5.65 -3.59 -14.38
C ASN A 58 4.72 -2.52 -13.80
N VAL A 59 4.41 -2.65 -12.51
CA VAL A 59 3.51 -1.74 -11.80
C VAL A 59 4.32 -0.86 -10.86
N GLU A 60 4.09 0.44 -10.94
CA GLU A 60 4.51 1.42 -9.97
C GLU A 60 3.32 1.76 -9.07
N LEU A 61 3.47 1.54 -7.77
CA LEU A 61 2.48 1.88 -6.78
C LEU A 61 2.98 3.07 -5.96
N ILE A 62 2.21 4.16 -5.96
CA ILE A 62 2.54 5.38 -5.24
C ILE A 62 1.51 5.59 -4.14
N TRP A 63 1.97 5.52 -2.89
CA TRP A 63 1.20 5.92 -1.72
C TRP A 63 1.45 7.39 -1.42
N MET A 64 0.40 8.12 -1.18
CA MET A 64 0.44 9.54 -0.82
C MET A 64 -0.40 9.75 0.44
N ASP A 65 0.12 10.52 1.39
CA ASP A 65 -0.57 10.86 2.63
C ASP A 65 -0.30 12.30 3.08
N GLY A 66 -0.86 12.68 4.23
CA GLY A 66 -0.63 14.00 4.83
C GLY A 66 -1.15 15.16 3.99
N GLY A 67 -2.16 14.93 3.16
CA GLY A 67 -2.75 15.95 2.28
C GLY A 67 -2.12 16.02 0.88
N ILE A 68 -1.11 15.20 0.58
CA ILE A 68 -0.62 15.02 -0.79
C ILE A 68 -1.64 14.17 -1.54
N VAL A 69 -2.07 14.66 -2.70
CA VAL A 69 -3.01 13.98 -3.60
C VAL A 69 -2.37 13.84 -4.97
N PRO A 70 -2.72 12.79 -5.73
CA PRO A 70 -2.21 12.62 -7.09
C PRO A 70 -2.70 13.73 -8.02
N PRO A 71 -1.91 14.10 -9.04
CA PRO A 71 -2.40 14.93 -10.12
C PRO A 71 -3.67 14.32 -10.73
N ARG A 72 -4.66 15.15 -11.02
CA ARG A 72 -5.90 14.70 -11.68
C ARG A 72 -5.57 14.27 -13.11
N PRO A 73 -5.85 13.02 -13.51
CA PRO A 73 -5.79 12.62 -14.91
C PRO A 73 -6.79 13.44 -15.75
N GLU A 74 -6.35 13.92 -16.92
CA GLU A 74 -7.19 14.75 -17.81
C GLU A 74 -8.49 14.07 -18.24
N ILE A 75 -8.49 12.74 -18.27
CA ILE A 75 -9.67 11.96 -18.67
C ILE A 75 -10.76 11.95 -17.61
N ILE A 76 -10.46 12.30 -16.35
CA ILE A 76 -11.44 12.35 -15.26
C ILE A 76 -12.07 13.75 -15.25
N PRO A 77 -13.41 13.87 -15.44
CA PRO A 77 -14.12 15.14 -15.39
C PRO A 77 -13.84 15.93 -14.10
N ALA A 78 -13.84 17.26 -14.20
CA ALA A 78 -13.51 18.13 -13.06
C ALA A 78 -14.49 17.98 -11.88
N GLU A 79 -15.74 17.65 -12.20
CA GLU A 79 -16.83 17.42 -11.25
C GLU A 79 -16.76 16.08 -10.53
N ASP A 80 -15.98 15.11 -11.04
CA ASP A 80 -15.84 13.80 -10.42
C ASP A 80 -14.78 13.83 -9.31
N TYR A 81 -15.00 13.06 -8.24
CA TYR A 81 -14.03 12.86 -7.18
C TYR A 81 -12.93 11.87 -7.61
N LEU A 82 -11.70 12.05 -7.13
CA LEU A 82 -10.58 11.12 -7.39
C LEU A 82 -10.61 9.86 -6.51
N GLY A 83 -11.49 9.83 -5.53
CA GLY A 83 -11.70 8.75 -4.57
C GLY A 83 -13.12 8.83 -4.04
N GLU A 84 -13.26 8.85 -2.72
CA GLU A 84 -14.56 9.02 -2.08
C GLU A 84 -15.12 10.43 -2.24
N GLU A 85 -16.43 10.53 -2.29
CA GLU A 85 -17.12 11.81 -2.28
C GLU A 85 -16.84 12.58 -0.98
N GLY A 86 -16.48 13.85 -1.13
CA GLY A 86 -16.19 14.73 0.01
C GLY A 86 -14.81 14.58 0.64
N ASN A 87 -14.01 13.61 0.20
CA ASN A 87 -12.61 13.46 0.61
C ASN A 87 -11.76 12.96 -0.56
N THR A 88 -10.44 12.82 -0.33
CA THR A 88 -9.49 12.37 -1.35
C THR A 88 -8.94 10.97 -1.10
N ASN A 89 -9.54 10.23 -0.14
CA ASN A 89 -9.14 8.85 0.11
C ASN A 89 -9.65 7.94 -1.00
N GLY A 90 -8.79 7.08 -1.50
CA GLY A 90 -9.16 6.16 -2.57
C GLY A 90 -7.97 5.74 -3.41
N VAL A 91 -8.28 5.21 -4.58
CA VAL A 91 -7.30 4.62 -5.50
C VAL A 91 -7.51 5.16 -6.91
N LEU A 92 -6.42 5.43 -7.60
CA LEU A 92 -6.36 5.58 -9.03
C LEU A 92 -5.51 4.45 -9.63
N ILE A 93 -6.06 3.70 -10.57
CA ILE A 93 -5.30 2.76 -11.40
C ILE A 93 -5.23 3.38 -12.78
N ILE A 94 -4.02 3.75 -13.20
CA ILE A 94 -3.77 4.45 -14.47
C ILE A 94 -3.11 3.47 -15.44
N GLY A 95 -3.78 3.20 -16.52
CA GLY A 95 -3.29 2.34 -17.60
C GLY A 95 -3.34 3.06 -18.96
N ASP A 96 -2.79 2.41 -19.97
CA ASP A 96 -2.75 2.89 -21.36
C ASP A 96 -4.15 3.00 -22.00
N LYS A 97 -5.11 2.22 -21.52
CA LYS A 97 -6.48 2.14 -22.07
C LYS A 97 -7.50 2.95 -21.28
N GLY A 98 -7.10 3.54 -20.14
CA GLY A 98 -8.00 4.33 -19.30
C GLY A 98 -7.56 4.40 -17.86
N VAL A 99 -8.46 4.95 -17.04
CA VAL A 99 -8.23 5.13 -15.61
C VAL A 99 -9.40 4.53 -14.83
N ILE A 100 -9.09 3.82 -13.75
CA ILE A 100 -10.07 3.39 -12.76
C ILE A 100 -9.88 4.25 -11.51
N SER A 101 -10.97 4.81 -10.99
CA SER A 101 -11.01 5.47 -9.69
C SER A 101 -11.97 4.71 -8.78
N CYS A 102 -11.61 4.52 -7.50
CA CYS A 102 -12.52 3.98 -6.50
C CYS A 102 -12.23 4.58 -5.12
N GLY A 103 -13.20 4.47 -4.21
CA GLY A 103 -13.05 4.86 -2.81
C GLY A 103 -12.23 3.86 -2.00
N VAL A 104 -12.19 4.09 -0.69
CA VAL A 104 -11.65 3.15 0.31
C VAL A 104 -12.39 1.82 0.17
N TYR A 105 -11.73 0.71 0.44
CA TYR A 105 -12.22 -0.67 0.24
C TYR A 105 -12.57 -1.02 -1.23
N GLY A 106 -12.13 -0.22 -2.20
CA GLY A 106 -12.47 -0.44 -3.62
C GLY A 106 -13.90 -0.08 -3.98
N LEU A 107 -14.57 0.75 -3.17
CA LEU A 107 -15.99 1.07 -3.32
C LEU A 107 -16.25 1.98 -4.51
N ASN A 108 -17.43 1.79 -5.11
CA ASN A 108 -17.98 2.61 -6.20
C ASN A 108 -16.98 2.88 -7.33
N PRO A 109 -16.37 1.83 -7.91
CA PRO A 109 -15.36 2.03 -8.94
C PRO A 109 -15.98 2.63 -10.20
N LYS A 110 -15.23 3.56 -10.79
CA LYS A 110 -15.54 4.23 -12.04
C LYS A 110 -14.44 3.96 -13.05
N LEU A 111 -14.80 3.61 -14.27
CA LEU A 111 -13.86 3.42 -15.38
C LEU A 111 -14.04 4.55 -16.40
N TYR A 112 -12.93 5.24 -16.66
CA TYR A 112 -12.83 6.32 -17.63
C TYR A 112 -12.01 5.87 -18.84
N ARG A 113 -12.58 6.00 -20.05
CA ARG A 113 -11.89 5.73 -21.31
C ARG A 113 -12.11 6.89 -22.27
N LYS A 114 -11.10 7.19 -23.07
CA LYS A 114 -11.16 8.28 -24.03
C LYS A 114 -12.27 8.05 -25.06
N GLY A 115 -13.21 9.00 -25.15
CA GLY A 115 -14.34 8.95 -26.11
C GLY A 115 -15.47 8.02 -25.70
N GLU A 116 -15.43 7.42 -24.53
CA GLU A 116 -16.50 6.57 -24.00
C GLU A 116 -17.21 7.23 -22.83
N LYS A 117 -18.44 6.79 -22.58
CA LYS A 117 -19.18 7.19 -21.36
C LYS A 117 -18.54 6.51 -20.15
N THR A 118 -18.40 7.26 -19.06
CA THR A 118 -17.92 6.72 -17.79
C THR A 118 -18.80 5.54 -17.33
N LEU A 119 -18.17 4.42 -17.02
CA LEU A 119 -18.86 3.28 -16.42
C LEU A 119 -18.79 3.41 -14.90
N HIS A 120 -19.93 3.25 -14.26
CA HIS A 120 -20.09 3.28 -12.80
C HIS A 120 -20.52 1.90 -12.32
N PHE A 121 -19.90 1.42 -11.25
CA PHE A 121 -20.24 0.17 -10.60
C PHE A 121 -20.68 0.47 -9.17
N ASP A 122 -21.98 0.35 -8.91
CA ASP A 122 -22.57 0.60 -7.59
C ASP A 122 -22.28 -0.58 -6.65
N THR A 123 -21.66 -0.29 -5.51
CA THR A 123 -21.35 -1.25 -4.47
C THR A 123 -22.14 -1.04 -3.17
N ASP A 124 -23.10 -0.13 -3.16
CA ASP A 124 -23.87 0.20 -1.96
C ASP A 124 -24.68 -1.01 -1.43
N SER A 125 -25.15 -1.88 -2.32
CA SER A 125 -25.84 -3.12 -1.93
C SER A 125 -24.93 -4.03 -1.11
N ILE A 126 -23.66 -4.15 -1.48
CA ILE A 126 -22.67 -4.98 -0.80
C ILE A 126 -22.40 -4.46 0.61
N GLN A 127 -22.29 -3.13 0.79
CA GLN A 127 -22.10 -2.53 2.11
C GLN A 127 -23.29 -2.75 3.05
N LYS A 128 -24.50 -2.74 2.54
CA LYS A 128 -25.74 -2.87 3.33
C LYS A 128 -25.92 -4.28 3.93
N GLU A 129 -25.30 -5.28 3.35
CA GLU A 129 -25.43 -6.67 3.80
C GLU A 129 -24.62 -6.98 5.07
N GLY A 130 -23.72 -6.09 5.51
CA GLY A 130 -22.95 -6.26 6.75
C GLY A 130 -22.08 -7.50 6.73
N LEU A 131 -21.17 -7.61 5.79
CA LEU A 131 -20.39 -8.82 5.52
C LEU A 131 -19.35 -9.19 6.59
N ASP A 132 -19.13 -8.37 7.60
CA ASP A 132 -18.13 -8.61 8.65
C ASP A 132 -18.31 -9.96 9.34
N HIS A 133 -19.57 -10.36 9.61
CA HIS A 133 -19.86 -11.65 10.24
C HIS A 133 -19.44 -12.83 9.35
N ILE A 134 -19.59 -12.72 8.03
CA ILE A 134 -19.21 -13.76 7.08
C ILE A 134 -17.70 -13.98 7.13
N HIS A 135 -16.91 -12.89 7.16
CA HIS A 135 -15.47 -12.96 7.27
C HIS A 135 -15.00 -13.66 8.56
N HIS A 136 -15.64 -13.35 9.68
CA HIS A 136 -15.36 -14.04 10.95
C HIS A 136 -15.76 -15.51 10.94
N GLU A 137 -16.92 -15.85 10.33
CA GLU A 137 -17.37 -17.23 10.17
C GLU A 137 -16.43 -18.05 9.29
N GLU A 138 -15.95 -17.49 8.18
CA GLU A 138 -14.94 -18.12 7.33
C GLU A 138 -13.71 -18.52 8.14
N TRP A 139 -13.19 -17.58 8.95
CA TRP A 139 -12.02 -17.84 9.80
C TRP A 139 -12.29 -18.95 10.84
N ILE A 140 -13.42 -18.88 11.53
CA ILE A 140 -13.81 -19.89 12.53
C ILE A 140 -13.94 -21.29 11.87
N ASN A 141 -14.57 -21.35 10.70
CA ASN A 141 -14.75 -22.61 9.98
C ASN A 141 -13.41 -23.18 9.49
N ALA A 142 -12.53 -22.32 8.99
CA ALA A 142 -11.18 -22.73 8.63
C ALA A 142 -10.37 -23.25 9.82
N CYS A 143 -10.49 -22.63 11.00
CA CYS A 143 -9.86 -23.13 12.23
C CYS A 143 -10.40 -24.52 12.63
N LYS A 144 -11.70 -24.76 12.47
CA LYS A 144 -12.31 -26.08 12.76
C LYS A 144 -11.91 -27.14 11.73
N GLY A 145 -11.82 -26.75 10.46
CA GLY A 145 -11.42 -27.66 9.37
C GLY A 145 -9.93 -28.00 9.37
N GLY A 146 -9.11 -27.08 9.86
CA GLY A 146 -7.64 -27.18 9.83
C GLY A 146 -7.01 -26.67 8.54
N TYR A 147 -5.69 -26.49 8.58
CA TYR A 147 -4.91 -25.99 7.45
C TYR A 147 -5.08 -26.88 6.21
N GLY A 148 -5.33 -26.27 5.07
CA GLY A 148 -5.51 -26.94 3.78
C GLY A 148 -6.86 -27.62 3.56
N SER A 149 -7.81 -27.55 4.53
CA SER A 149 -9.17 -28.02 4.37
C SER A 149 -9.97 -27.23 3.30
N GLU A 150 -11.14 -27.74 2.92
CA GLU A 150 -12.03 -27.01 2.01
C GLU A 150 -12.53 -25.69 2.63
N GLU A 151 -12.70 -25.65 3.96
CA GLU A 151 -13.02 -24.43 4.71
C GLU A 151 -11.86 -23.44 4.68
N TYR A 152 -10.60 -23.91 4.83
CA TYR A 152 -9.41 -23.07 4.71
C TYR A 152 -9.28 -22.43 3.31
N LYS A 153 -9.55 -23.19 2.25
CA LYS A 153 -9.49 -22.71 0.86
C LYS A 153 -10.52 -21.62 0.52
N LYS A 154 -11.57 -21.50 1.33
CA LYS A 154 -12.60 -20.45 1.17
C LYS A 154 -12.21 -19.13 1.80
N LEU A 155 -11.15 -19.09 2.61
CA LEU A 155 -10.71 -17.85 3.24
C LEU A 155 -10.43 -16.77 2.19
N THR A 156 -10.98 -15.59 2.42
CA THR A 156 -10.76 -14.43 1.57
C THR A 156 -9.43 -13.74 1.84
N SER A 157 -8.84 -13.98 3.03
CA SER A 157 -7.51 -13.44 3.43
C SER A 157 -6.64 -14.50 4.12
N PRO A 158 -6.32 -15.63 3.44
CA PRO A 158 -5.38 -16.61 3.98
C PRO A 158 -3.97 -16.02 4.13
N ILE A 159 -3.12 -16.69 4.89
CA ILE A 159 -1.76 -16.18 5.16
C ILE A 159 -0.92 -16.02 3.87
N GLU A 160 -1.17 -16.86 2.87
CA GLU A 160 -0.52 -16.81 1.57
C GLU A 160 -0.82 -15.52 0.81
N TYR A 161 -1.95 -14.87 1.11
CA TYR A 161 -2.32 -13.56 0.61
C TYR A 161 -1.93 -12.45 1.60
N SER A 162 -2.37 -12.57 2.85
CA SER A 162 -2.22 -11.51 3.85
C SER A 162 -0.77 -11.31 4.30
N GLY A 163 0.08 -12.36 4.22
CA GLY A 163 1.50 -12.26 4.51
C GLY A 163 2.23 -11.30 3.57
N PRO A 164 2.29 -11.59 2.25
CA PRO A 164 2.91 -10.71 1.25
C PRO A 164 2.28 -9.30 1.21
N PHE A 165 0.97 -9.22 1.41
CA PHE A 165 0.27 -7.94 1.48
C PHE A 165 0.74 -7.11 2.68
N THR A 166 0.82 -7.71 3.87
CA THR A 166 1.32 -7.03 5.08
C THR A 166 2.77 -6.58 4.90
N GLU A 167 3.61 -7.42 4.31
CA GLU A 167 5.00 -7.07 3.99
C GLU A 167 5.05 -5.83 3.08
N THR A 168 4.25 -5.81 2.02
CA THR A 168 4.14 -4.64 1.11
C THR A 168 3.78 -3.36 1.86
N VAL A 169 2.79 -3.41 2.76
CA VAL A 169 2.42 -2.26 3.59
C VAL A 169 3.57 -1.82 4.49
N LEU A 170 4.26 -2.76 5.13
CA LEU A 170 5.37 -2.47 6.04
C LEU A 170 6.62 -1.94 5.33
N MET A 171 6.79 -2.19 4.03
CA MET A 171 7.86 -1.60 3.23
C MET A 171 7.84 -0.07 3.27
N GLY A 172 6.67 0.54 3.36
CA GLY A 172 6.54 1.98 3.57
C GLY A 172 7.23 2.44 4.85
N ASN A 173 7.04 1.72 5.95
CA ASN A 173 7.72 2.02 7.22
C ASN A 173 9.24 1.86 7.12
N LEU A 174 9.72 0.84 6.40
CA LEU A 174 11.16 0.68 6.16
C LEU A 174 11.74 1.88 5.41
N ALA A 175 11.06 2.34 4.37
CA ALA A 175 11.48 3.50 3.59
C ALA A 175 11.51 4.77 4.46
N LEU A 176 10.45 5.06 5.21
CA LEU A 176 10.35 6.24 6.07
C LEU A 176 11.42 6.24 7.17
N ARG A 177 11.61 5.13 7.87
CA ARG A 177 12.63 5.01 8.92
C ARG A 177 14.04 5.09 8.37
N SER A 178 14.29 4.46 7.22
CA SER A 178 15.59 4.55 6.55
C SER A 178 15.89 5.97 6.08
N TYR A 179 14.89 6.69 5.54
CA TYR A 179 15.02 8.07 5.09
C TYR A 179 15.55 9.01 6.17
N MET A 180 15.23 8.73 7.44
CA MET A 180 15.65 9.53 8.58
C MET A 180 17.02 9.15 9.14
N LEU A 181 17.67 8.08 8.63
CA LEU A 181 19.00 7.69 9.11
C LEU A 181 20.06 8.76 8.80
N LYS A 182 20.82 9.11 9.83
CA LYS A 182 21.92 10.06 9.75
C LYS A 182 23.27 9.44 10.10
N LYS A 183 24.32 9.91 9.40
CA LYS A 183 25.71 9.75 9.82
C LYS A 183 26.30 11.16 10.01
N GLY A 184 26.46 11.57 11.26
CA GLY A 184 26.75 12.95 11.57
C GLY A 184 25.61 13.89 11.14
N LYS A 185 25.88 14.83 10.22
CA LYS A 185 24.88 15.76 9.70
C LYS A 185 24.20 15.28 8.41
N GLU A 186 24.70 14.21 7.79
CA GLU A 186 24.22 13.73 6.50
C GLU A 186 23.11 12.68 6.66
N PHE A 187 22.05 12.80 5.86
CA PHE A 187 21.03 11.78 5.71
C PHE A 187 21.53 10.71 4.73
N ILE A 188 21.90 9.54 5.25
CA ILE A 188 22.50 8.47 4.46
C ILE A 188 21.47 7.50 3.86
N GLY A 189 20.24 7.51 4.37
CA GLY A 189 19.18 6.56 3.98
C GLY A 189 18.18 7.11 2.95
N ARG A 190 18.40 8.31 2.40
CA ARG A 190 17.57 8.91 1.35
C ARG A 190 17.89 8.30 -0.02
N LYS A 191 17.49 7.08 -0.21
CA LYS A 191 17.75 6.28 -1.41
C LYS A 191 16.71 5.18 -1.59
N LYS A 192 16.62 4.68 -2.82
CA LYS A 192 15.85 3.47 -3.13
C LYS A 192 16.44 2.28 -2.39
N LEU A 193 15.60 1.50 -1.74
CA LEU A 193 15.95 0.27 -1.03
C LEU A 193 15.54 -0.91 -1.90
N LEU A 194 16.48 -1.77 -2.25
CA LEU A 194 16.23 -2.99 -3.00
C LEU A 194 15.86 -4.11 -2.00
N TRP A 195 14.73 -4.73 -2.24
CA TRP A 195 14.16 -5.73 -1.35
C TRP A 195 14.36 -7.15 -1.87
N ASP A 196 14.79 -8.03 -1.00
CA ASP A 196 14.84 -9.47 -1.17
C ASP A 196 13.78 -10.09 -0.25
N GLY A 197 12.59 -10.33 -0.80
CA GLY A 197 11.45 -10.86 -0.03
C GLY A 197 11.69 -12.28 0.46
N GLU A 198 12.41 -13.11 -0.28
CA GLU A 198 12.73 -14.49 0.12
C GLU A 198 13.57 -14.52 1.40
N ASN A 199 14.56 -13.64 1.49
CA ASN A 199 15.46 -13.56 2.65
C ASN A 199 15.08 -12.43 3.62
N THR A 200 13.98 -11.74 3.38
CA THR A 200 13.44 -10.67 4.23
C THR A 200 14.51 -9.62 4.57
N ARG A 201 15.17 -9.06 3.56
CA ARG A 201 16.28 -8.13 3.75
C ARG A 201 16.41 -7.07 2.65
N ILE A 202 17.00 -5.93 3.03
CA ILE A 202 17.44 -4.91 2.09
C ILE A 202 18.86 -5.25 1.64
N THR A 203 19.07 -5.32 0.32
CA THR A 203 20.32 -5.82 -0.27
C THR A 203 21.36 -4.75 -0.56
N ASN A 204 20.93 -3.51 -0.79
CA ASN A 204 21.79 -2.41 -1.22
C ASN A 204 22.12 -1.37 -0.13
N PHE A 205 21.56 -1.51 1.07
CA PHE A 205 21.79 -0.57 2.16
C PHE A 205 21.66 -1.24 3.54
N GLU A 206 22.74 -1.84 3.99
CA GLU A 206 22.78 -2.63 5.25
C GLU A 206 22.22 -1.88 6.47
N PRO A 207 22.47 -0.56 6.68
CA PRO A 207 21.93 0.13 7.84
C PRO A 207 20.39 0.13 7.94
N ALA A 208 19.67 -0.07 6.85
CA ALA A 208 18.21 -0.14 6.86
C ALA A 208 17.69 -1.49 7.43
N ASN A 209 18.49 -2.54 7.41
CA ASN A 209 18.10 -3.85 7.92
C ASN A 209 17.81 -3.87 9.43
N GLN A 210 18.30 -2.87 10.19
CA GLN A 210 17.91 -2.69 11.59
C GLN A 210 16.41 -2.49 11.80
N PHE A 211 15.65 -2.12 10.76
CA PHE A 211 14.21 -1.88 10.80
C PHE A 211 13.38 -3.05 10.28
N VAL A 212 14.01 -4.05 9.68
CA VAL A 212 13.33 -5.24 9.15
C VAL A 212 12.84 -6.13 10.29
N GLY A 213 13.69 -6.36 11.28
CA GLY A 213 13.35 -7.05 12.49
C GLY A 213 13.25 -6.11 13.70
N ARG A 214 12.72 -6.59 14.78
CA ARG A 214 12.72 -5.88 16.06
C ARG A 214 13.43 -6.70 17.12
N THR A 215 14.13 -6.04 18.03
CA THR A 215 14.69 -6.68 19.21
C THR A 215 13.56 -7.29 20.03
N ARG A 216 13.64 -8.59 20.26
CA ARG A 216 12.67 -9.30 21.07
C ARG A 216 13.04 -9.22 22.55
N ARG A 217 12.03 -9.25 23.39
CA ARG A 217 12.21 -9.33 24.84
C ARG A 217 12.84 -10.69 25.18
N LYS A 218 13.76 -10.69 26.16
CA LYS A 218 14.38 -11.92 26.68
C LYS A 218 13.31 -12.96 27.04
N GLY A 219 13.48 -14.19 26.53
CA GLY A 219 12.54 -15.29 26.70
C GLY A 219 11.41 -15.32 25.66
N TRP A 220 11.47 -14.44 24.63
CA TRP A 220 10.55 -14.39 23.49
C TRP A 220 11.28 -14.43 22.14
N GLU A 221 12.52 -14.91 22.16
CA GLU A 221 13.28 -15.23 20.95
C GLU A 221 12.65 -16.46 20.27
N LEU A 222 12.39 -16.38 18.97
CA LEU A 222 11.97 -17.51 18.13
C LEU A 222 13.16 -18.07 17.40
#